data_1931fd9d485677d8151e0aa3a58cfe11
#
_entry.id   1931fd9d485677d8151e0aa3a58cfe11
#
_cell.length_a   1.000
_cell.length_b   1.000
_cell.length_c   1.000
_cell.angle_alpha   90.00
_cell.angle_beta   90.00
_cell.angle_gamma   90.00
#
_symmetry.space_group_name_H-M   'P 1'
#
loop_
_entity.id
_entity.type
_entity.pdbx_description
1 polymer ?
#
loop_
_entity_poly.entity_id
_entity_poly.type
_entity_poly.pdbx_seq_one_letter_code
_entity_poly.pdbx_strand_id
1 'polypeptide(L)'
;MTMFSDVFGIHEQALKLRQDRLSLIAQNIANADTPNYQAKDLDFRKIMSQTKNDMRVELDRTQGGHLEDRSMKNANLIFRTPLNPAADGNTVEVHYEQSEFGKESGRYMATLQFIEGRIGSIRRALRGE
;
A
#
# COMPACT_ATOMS: atom_id res chain seq x y z
N MET A 1 -5.69 24.05 5.09
CA MET A 1 -5.85 22.58 5.33
C MET A 1 -4.66 21.77 4.88
N THR A 2 -3.77 22.37 4.10
CA THR A 2 -2.63 21.69 3.50
C THR A 2 -1.42 21.48 4.42
N MET A 3 -1.26 22.24 5.50
CA MET A 3 -0.12 22.09 6.41
C MET A 3 -0.07 20.77 7.18
N PHE A 4 -1.23 20.20 7.53
CA PHE A 4 -1.28 18.92 8.27
C PHE A 4 -1.22 17.69 7.36
N SER A 5 -1.70 17.79 6.12
CA SER A 5 -1.55 16.72 5.14
C SER A 5 -0.10 16.51 4.71
N ASP A 6 0.71 17.55 4.75
CA ASP A 6 2.12 17.51 4.35
C ASP A 6 3.03 16.88 5.44
N VAL A 7 2.62 16.97 6.71
CA VAL A 7 3.42 16.43 7.84
C VAL A 7 3.45 14.92 7.86
N PHE A 8 2.37 14.25 7.45
CA PHE A 8 2.26 12.79 7.40
C PHE A 8 2.35 12.24 5.97
N GLY A 9 2.14 13.05 4.99
CA GLY A 9 2.14 12.87 3.54
C GLY A 9 2.42 11.44 3.06
N ILE A 10 3.69 11.15 2.78
CA ILE A 10 4.10 9.87 2.21
C ILE A 10 3.90 8.68 3.18
N HIS A 11 3.95 8.91 4.49
CA HIS A 11 3.78 7.85 5.48
C HIS A 11 2.32 7.41 5.62
N GLU A 12 1.38 8.36 5.50
CA GLU A 12 -0.04 8.06 5.46
C GLU A 12 -0.39 7.24 4.21
N GLN A 13 0.11 7.64 3.06
CA GLN A 13 -0.07 6.90 1.81
C GLN A 13 0.56 5.51 1.88
N ALA A 14 1.75 5.39 2.47
CA ALA A 14 2.39 4.11 2.70
C ALA A 14 1.57 3.21 3.61
N LEU A 15 1.01 3.74 4.70
CA LEU A 15 0.18 2.99 5.63
C LEU A 15 -1.08 2.45 4.96
N LYS A 16 -1.77 3.29 4.20
CA LYS A 16 -2.95 2.91 3.43
C LYS A 16 -2.64 1.83 2.39
N LEU A 17 -1.54 2.00 1.66
CA LEU A 17 -1.11 1.03 0.65
C LEU A 17 -0.74 -0.33 1.26
N ARG A 18 -0.13 -0.34 2.44
CA ARG A 18 0.17 -1.57 3.18
C ARG A 18 -1.11 -2.27 3.65
N GLN A 19 -2.11 -1.50 4.08
CA GLN A 19 -3.42 -2.04 4.44
C GLN A 19 -4.11 -2.67 3.22
N ASP A 20 -4.08 -2.01 2.07
CA ASP A 20 -4.64 -2.55 0.82
C ASP A 20 -3.91 -3.83 0.41
N ARG A 21 -2.59 -3.88 0.56
CA ARG A 21 -1.80 -5.09 0.28
C ARG A 21 -2.14 -6.24 1.23
N LEU A 22 -2.28 -5.97 2.52
CA LEU A 22 -2.72 -6.98 3.50
C LEU A 22 -4.10 -7.55 3.13
N SER A 23 -5.02 -6.70 2.69
CA SER A 23 -6.34 -7.14 2.23
C SER A 23 -6.25 -8.05 1.00
N LEU A 24 -5.39 -7.74 0.03
CA LEU A 24 -5.17 -8.58 -1.15
C LEU A 24 -4.55 -9.94 -0.78
N ILE A 25 -3.57 -9.96 0.10
CA ILE A 25 -2.96 -11.21 0.57
C ILE A 25 -4.00 -12.07 1.29
N ALA A 26 -4.83 -11.46 2.14
CA ALA A 26 -5.92 -12.17 2.80
C ALA A 26 -6.94 -12.75 1.81
N GLN A 27 -7.28 -11.99 0.75
CA GLN A 27 -8.15 -12.48 -0.33
C GLN A 27 -7.51 -13.66 -1.09
N ASN A 28 -6.22 -13.60 -1.36
CA ASN A 28 -5.50 -14.72 -1.98
C ASN A 28 -5.59 -15.98 -1.12
N ILE A 29 -5.34 -15.86 0.19
CA ILE A 29 -5.43 -16.99 1.13
C ILE A 29 -6.86 -17.55 1.17
N ALA A 30 -7.85 -16.67 1.23
CA ALA A 30 -9.26 -17.09 1.25
C ALA A 30 -9.70 -17.83 -0.02
N ASN A 31 -9.05 -17.58 -1.15
CA ASN A 31 -9.33 -18.20 -2.46
C ASN A 31 -8.31 -19.29 -2.83
N ALA A 32 -7.56 -19.83 -1.88
CA ALA A 32 -6.56 -20.86 -2.14
C ALA A 32 -7.14 -22.14 -2.76
N ASP A 33 -8.42 -22.44 -2.49
CA ASP A 33 -9.13 -23.59 -3.03
C ASP A 33 -10.09 -23.25 -4.18
N THR A 34 -10.13 -22.00 -4.62
CA THR A 34 -10.98 -21.56 -5.73
C THR A 34 -10.32 -21.93 -7.07
N PRO A 35 -10.96 -22.77 -7.93
CA PRO A 35 -10.40 -23.12 -9.22
C PRO A 35 -10.15 -21.90 -10.12
N ASN A 36 -9.04 -21.89 -10.82
CA ASN A 36 -8.61 -20.82 -11.72
C ASN A 36 -8.40 -19.44 -11.07
N TYR A 37 -8.35 -19.37 -9.74
CA TYR A 37 -8.07 -18.11 -9.06
C TYR A 37 -6.61 -17.70 -9.28
N GLN A 38 -6.40 -16.44 -9.63
CA GLN A 38 -5.08 -15.88 -9.83
C GLN A 38 -4.70 -14.96 -8.65
N ALA A 39 -3.62 -15.28 -7.97
CA ALA A 39 -3.09 -14.49 -6.87
C ALA A 39 -2.71 -13.09 -7.34
N LYS A 40 -3.19 -12.09 -6.61
CA LYS A 40 -2.97 -10.67 -6.90
C LYS A 40 -2.04 -10.05 -5.88
N ASP A 41 -1.29 -9.06 -6.31
CA ASP A 41 -0.45 -8.24 -5.43
C ASP A 41 -0.45 -6.79 -5.93
N LEU A 42 0.11 -5.87 -5.11
CA LEU A 42 0.36 -4.48 -5.48
C LEU A 42 1.84 -4.25 -5.66
N ASP A 43 2.22 -3.55 -6.73
CA ASP A 43 3.58 -3.05 -6.89
C ASP A 43 3.79 -1.81 -6.00
N PHE A 44 4.13 -2.08 -4.72
CA PHE A 44 4.32 -1.06 -3.71
C PHE A 44 5.34 0.01 -4.13
N ARG A 45 6.46 -0.42 -4.70
CA ARG A 45 7.54 0.50 -5.11
C ARG A 45 7.09 1.46 -6.21
N LYS A 46 6.40 0.93 -7.20
CA LYS A 46 5.86 1.72 -8.33
C LYS A 46 4.83 2.74 -7.85
N ILE A 47 3.89 2.31 -7.01
CA ILE A 47 2.84 3.19 -6.48
C ILE A 47 3.44 4.30 -5.62
N MET A 48 4.39 3.97 -4.74
CA MET A 48 5.05 4.96 -3.89
C MET A 48 5.88 5.96 -4.70
N SER A 49 6.54 5.53 -5.77
CA SER A 49 7.28 6.44 -6.65
C SER A 49 6.35 7.40 -7.40
N GLN A 50 5.20 6.93 -7.86
CA GLN A 50 4.17 7.76 -8.49
C GLN A 50 3.61 8.79 -7.50
N THR A 51 3.22 8.36 -6.31
CA THR A 51 2.74 9.25 -5.24
C THR A 51 3.75 10.35 -4.90
N LYS A 52 5.03 10.00 -4.82
CA LYS A 52 6.10 10.96 -4.58
C LYS A 52 6.24 11.97 -5.72
N ASN A 53 6.06 11.55 -6.96
CA ASN A 53 6.11 12.43 -8.11
C ASN A 53 4.88 13.35 -8.18
N ASP A 54 3.69 12.81 -7.87
CA ASP A 54 2.45 13.59 -7.83
C ASP A 54 2.49 14.66 -6.74
N MET A 55 3.06 14.36 -5.57
CA MET A 55 3.30 15.35 -4.51
C MET A 55 4.25 16.48 -4.95
N ARG A 56 5.23 16.18 -5.81
CA ARG A 56 6.12 17.20 -6.36
C ARG A 56 5.44 18.08 -7.40
N VAL A 57 4.51 17.51 -8.16
CA VAL A 57 3.73 18.23 -9.20
C VAL A 57 2.64 19.11 -8.58
N GLU A 58 2.07 18.74 -7.44
CA GLU A 58 1.09 19.57 -6.73
C GLU A 58 1.65 20.91 -6.26
N LEU A 59 2.97 21.02 -6.05
CA LEU A 59 3.63 22.28 -5.75
C LEU A 59 3.65 23.27 -6.95
N ASP A 60 3.34 22.77 -8.14
CA ASP A 60 3.39 23.55 -9.41
C ASP A 60 2.00 23.72 -10.07
N ARG A 61 0.92 23.25 -9.45
CA ARG A 61 -0.44 23.32 -10.01
C ARG A 61 -1.13 24.64 -9.70
N THR A 62 -1.17 25.52 -10.71
CA THR A 62 -1.93 26.78 -10.67
C THR A 62 -3.33 26.68 -11.29
N GLN A 63 -3.79 25.51 -11.75
CA GLN A 63 -5.14 25.36 -12.35
C GLN A 63 -5.84 24.06 -11.93
N GLY A 64 -6.98 24.21 -11.22
CA GLY A 64 -7.88 23.13 -10.84
C GLY A 64 -8.80 22.69 -11.98
N GLY A 65 -8.37 21.78 -12.84
CA GLY A 65 -9.16 21.26 -13.96
C GLY A 65 -8.84 19.84 -14.38
N HIS A 66 -7.94 19.13 -13.68
CA HIS A 66 -7.66 17.73 -13.99
C HIS A 66 -8.50 16.80 -13.13
N LEU A 67 -9.38 16.06 -13.82
CA LEU A 67 -10.13 14.91 -13.28
C LEU A 67 -9.15 13.88 -12.76
N GLU A 68 -9.31 13.47 -11.51
CA GLU A 68 -8.62 12.31 -10.95
C GLU A 68 -9.02 11.06 -11.73
N ASP A 69 -8.07 10.48 -12.42
CA ASP A 69 -8.29 9.22 -13.11
C ASP A 69 -8.38 8.08 -12.07
N ARG A 70 -9.62 7.71 -11.73
CA ARG A 70 -9.91 6.56 -10.85
C ARG A 70 -9.49 5.22 -11.45
N SER A 71 -9.04 5.19 -12.70
CA SER A 71 -8.59 3.96 -13.36
C SER A 71 -7.24 3.44 -12.84
N MET A 72 -6.48 4.27 -12.13
CA MET A 72 -5.16 3.89 -11.63
C MET A 72 -5.16 2.79 -10.55
N LYS A 73 -6.29 2.56 -9.86
CA LYS A 73 -6.35 1.51 -8.83
C LYS A 73 -6.15 0.10 -9.39
N ASN A 74 -6.61 -0.14 -10.60
CA ASN A 74 -6.46 -1.45 -11.26
C ASN A 74 -5.16 -1.59 -12.05
N ALA A 75 -4.56 -0.49 -12.49
CA ALA A 75 -3.31 -0.49 -13.28
C ALA A 75 -2.06 -0.89 -12.47
N ASN A 76 -2.15 -0.88 -11.15
CA ASN A 76 -1.06 -1.23 -10.25
C ASN A 76 -1.19 -2.64 -9.63
N LEU A 77 -2.24 -3.37 -10.02
CA LEU A 77 -2.38 -4.79 -9.67
C LEU A 77 -1.44 -5.62 -10.54
N ILE A 78 -0.69 -6.49 -9.89
CA ILE A 78 0.14 -7.48 -10.54
C ILE A 78 -0.37 -8.88 -10.21
N PHE A 79 -0.28 -9.78 -11.19
CA PHE A 79 -0.61 -11.19 -10.99
C PHE A 79 0.69 -11.95 -10.74
N ARG A 80 0.68 -12.83 -9.74
CA ARG A 80 1.83 -13.65 -9.42
C ARG A 80 1.91 -14.87 -10.32
N THR A 81 3.14 -15.20 -10.72
CA THR A 81 3.43 -16.48 -11.36
C THR A 81 3.85 -17.47 -10.29
N PRO A 82 3.15 -18.61 -10.13
CA PRO A 82 3.47 -19.59 -9.10
C PRO A 82 4.77 -20.32 -9.46
N LEU A 83 5.53 -20.70 -8.44
CA LEU A 83 6.69 -21.59 -8.60
C LEU A 83 6.23 -23.01 -8.92
N ASN A 84 5.13 -23.44 -8.30
CA ASN A 84 4.52 -24.75 -8.51
C ASN A 84 3.07 -24.57 -9.00
N PRO A 85 2.80 -24.71 -10.31
CA PRO A 85 1.45 -24.58 -10.84
C PRO A 85 0.53 -25.69 -10.30
N ALA A 86 -0.65 -25.30 -9.84
CA ALA A 86 -1.68 -26.26 -9.44
C ALA A 86 -2.46 -26.79 -10.64
N ALA A 87 -2.97 -28.03 -10.55
CA ALA A 87 -3.71 -28.66 -11.62
C ALA A 87 -5.06 -27.97 -11.95
N ASP A 88 -5.64 -27.26 -10.99
CA ASP A 88 -6.88 -26.49 -11.13
C ASP A 88 -6.69 -25.06 -11.69
N GLY A 89 -5.46 -24.68 -12.02
CA GLY A 89 -5.12 -23.36 -12.52
C GLY A 89 -5.05 -22.27 -11.43
N ASN A 90 -5.16 -22.64 -10.16
CA ASN A 90 -4.99 -21.73 -9.03
C ASN A 90 -3.51 -21.35 -8.84
N THR A 91 -3.19 -20.07 -8.73
CA THR A 91 -1.81 -19.58 -8.57
C THR A 91 -1.46 -19.20 -7.14
N VAL A 92 -2.35 -19.44 -6.17
CA VAL A 92 -2.13 -19.16 -4.75
C VAL A 92 -1.22 -20.22 -4.13
N GLU A 93 -0.11 -19.77 -3.59
CA GLU A 93 0.80 -20.58 -2.77
C GLU A 93 0.62 -20.20 -1.30
N VAL A 94 -0.18 -20.98 -0.55
CA VAL A 94 -0.64 -20.63 0.81
C VAL A 94 0.52 -20.28 1.74
N HIS A 95 1.57 -21.08 1.76
CA HIS A 95 2.73 -20.83 2.64
C HIS A 95 3.46 -19.54 2.27
N TYR A 96 3.56 -19.23 0.99
CA TYR A 96 4.13 -17.99 0.50
C TYR A 96 3.26 -16.79 0.92
N GLU A 97 1.96 -16.87 0.73
CA GLU A 97 1.02 -15.82 1.10
C GLU A 97 1.00 -15.57 2.61
N GLN A 98 1.06 -16.63 3.43
CA GLN A 98 1.15 -16.51 4.89
C GLN A 98 2.44 -15.81 5.32
N SER A 99 3.57 -16.15 4.68
CA SER A 99 4.87 -15.49 4.92
C SER A 99 4.81 -14.00 4.56
N GLU A 100 4.25 -13.67 3.39
CA GLU A 100 4.09 -12.29 2.94
C GLU A 100 3.13 -11.50 3.85
N PHE A 101 2.07 -12.13 4.33
CA PHE A 101 1.16 -11.53 5.30
C PHE A 101 1.87 -11.15 6.60
N GLY A 102 2.68 -12.06 7.13
CA GLY A 102 3.48 -11.80 8.34
C GLY A 102 4.48 -10.66 8.14
N LYS A 103 5.20 -10.66 7.04
CA LYS A 103 6.15 -9.58 6.69
C LYS A 103 5.45 -8.23 6.53
N GLU A 104 4.33 -8.21 5.81
CA GLU A 104 3.61 -6.96 5.56
C GLU A 104 2.94 -6.42 6.82
N SER A 105 2.42 -7.30 7.69
CA SER A 105 1.92 -6.93 9.02
C SER A 105 3.01 -6.27 9.86
N GLY A 106 4.21 -6.81 9.86
CA GLY A 106 5.37 -6.21 10.54
C GLY A 106 5.73 -4.84 9.99
N ARG A 107 5.72 -4.68 8.67
CA ARG A 107 5.97 -3.39 8.01
C ARG A 107 4.87 -2.38 8.29
N TYR A 108 3.61 -2.80 8.33
CA TYR A 108 2.48 -1.97 8.71
C TYR A 108 2.64 -1.43 10.13
N MET A 109 2.95 -2.31 11.07
CA MET A 109 3.21 -1.94 12.47
C MET A 109 4.37 -0.96 12.61
N ALA A 110 5.47 -1.19 11.89
CA ALA A 110 6.63 -0.29 11.88
C ALA A 110 6.27 1.11 11.33
N THR A 111 5.50 1.17 10.26
CA THR A 111 5.02 2.43 9.68
C THR A 111 4.11 3.18 10.66
N LEU A 112 3.22 2.46 11.34
CA LEU A 112 2.33 3.03 12.36
C LEU A 112 3.12 3.61 13.54
N GLN A 113 4.09 2.88 14.08
CA GLN A 113 4.97 3.36 15.14
C GLN A 113 5.77 4.61 14.73
N PHE A 114 6.20 4.67 13.47
CA PHE A 114 6.88 5.83 12.93
C PHE A 114 5.98 7.07 12.93
N ILE A 115 4.73 6.94 12.50
CA ILE A 115 3.73 8.01 12.52
C ILE A 115 3.44 8.46 13.96
N GLU A 116 3.24 7.51 14.87
CA GLU A 116 3.02 7.81 16.29
C GLU A 116 4.19 8.56 16.91
N GLY A 117 5.42 8.17 16.58
CA GLY A 117 6.63 8.86 17.01
C GLY A 117 6.69 10.32 16.51
N ARG A 118 6.30 10.54 15.26
CA ARG A 118 6.19 11.92 14.71
C ARG A 118 5.14 12.74 15.41
N ILE A 119 3.97 12.17 15.66
CA ILE A 119 2.89 12.84 16.43
C ILE A 119 3.39 13.23 17.82
N GLY A 120 4.08 12.31 18.50
CA GLY A 120 4.68 12.56 19.81
C GLY A 120 5.69 13.70 19.78
N SER A 121 6.54 13.75 18.77
CA SER A 121 7.54 14.82 18.59
C SER A 121 6.89 16.20 18.37
N ILE A 122 5.87 16.26 17.51
CA ILE A 122 5.12 17.50 17.27
C ILE A 122 4.42 17.96 18.56
N ARG A 123 3.82 17.03 19.29
CA ARG A 123 3.13 17.34 20.56
C ARG A 123 4.09 17.91 21.58
N ARG A 124 5.32 17.37 21.71
CA ARG A 124 6.34 17.91 22.59
C ARG A 124 6.78 19.31 22.13
N ALA A 125 7.03 19.51 20.85
CA ALA A 125 7.41 20.81 20.30
C ALA A 125 6.36 21.89 20.57
N LEU A 126 5.07 21.56 20.48
CA LEU A 126 3.97 22.49 20.75
C LEU A 126 3.82 22.81 22.24
N ARG A 127 4.23 21.92 23.14
CA ARG A 127 4.22 22.14 24.58
C ARG A 127 5.46 22.87 25.11
N GLY A 128 6.49 23.01 24.27
CA GLY A 128 7.76 23.64 24.66
C GLY A 128 8.65 22.77 25.57
N GLU A 129 8.44 21.44 25.49
CA GLU A 129 9.26 20.45 26.20
C GLU A 129 10.33 19.84 25.31
#